data_ceccc59d441236043ec58613411b7c64
#
_entry.id   ceccc59d441236043ec58613411b7c64
#
_cell.length_a   1.000
_cell.length_b   1.000
_cell.length_c   1.000
_cell.angle_alpha   90.00
_cell.angle_beta   90.00
_cell.angle_gamma   90.00
#
_symmetry.space_group_name_H-M   'P 1'
#
loop_
_entity.id
_entity.type
_entity.pdbx_description
1 polymer ?
#
loop_
_entity_poly.entity_id
_entity_poly.type
_entity_poly.pdbx_seq_one_letter_code
_entity_poly.pdbx_strand_id
1 'polypeptide(L)'
;VSGSRVVRVDADIVSGSSRTVQFSLRNAADIDLVDSSFMVNVTASSTPWAASSANTISGASGGSLTIEKDVTSTSGNVSEGTNDKTIGVFKVTAFGEPMKIETLRATFTGSDGSVDSLRNGRIMIGGVQYGSTSTLMEGSSSPAYTSYKLNYTVYPGTPVMMELRADMYDNDGTDNLSNGDTIIGTIAAGSSNVQKVDSLGTISAPNATTVAANTLTIADASATLTKNGTYANQ
;
A
#
# COMPACT_ATOMS: atom_id res chain seq x y z
N VAL A 1 -52.97 3.63 19.20
CA VAL A 1 -52.31 2.76 18.21
C VAL A 1 -52.34 1.34 18.76
N SER A 2 -53.14 0.47 18.16
CA SER A 2 -53.06 -0.95 18.47
C SER A 2 -51.98 -1.60 17.60
N GLY A 3 -50.98 -2.21 18.22
CA GLY A 3 -49.90 -2.92 17.56
C GLY A 3 -48.53 -2.41 17.96
N SER A 4 -47.50 -3.17 17.59
CA SER A 4 -46.09 -2.81 17.80
C SER A 4 -45.53 -2.08 16.59
N ARG A 5 -44.63 -1.18 16.83
CA ARG A 5 -43.81 -0.54 15.79
C ARG A 5 -42.33 -0.87 16.04
N VAL A 6 -41.64 -1.16 14.97
CA VAL A 6 -40.19 -1.40 15.02
C VAL A 6 -39.48 -0.09 14.64
N VAL A 7 -38.60 0.35 15.51
CA VAL A 7 -37.70 1.47 15.25
C VAL A 7 -36.35 0.84 14.93
N ARG A 8 -35.81 1.22 13.79
CA ARG A 8 -34.48 0.80 13.34
C ARG A 8 -33.53 2.00 13.40
N VAL A 9 -32.38 1.77 13.97
CA VAL A 9 -31.29 2.76 14.00
C VAL A 9 -30.18 2.29 13.03
N ASP A 10 -29.92 3.09 12.04
CA ASP A 10 -28.86 2.87 11.06
C ASP A 10 -27.76 3.89 11.28
N ALA A 11 -26.52 3.47 11.11
CA ALA A 11 -25.35 4.34 11.20
C ALA A 11 -24.25 3.84 10.28
N ASP A 12 -23.52 4.76 9.71
CA ASP A 12 -22.31 4.45 8.94
C ASP A 12 -21.11 4.32 9.87
N ILE A 13 -20.33 3.28 9.68
CA ILE A 13 -19.08 3.06 10.42
C ILE A 13 -17.96 3.72 9.61
N VAL A 14 -17.53 4.89 10.02
CA VAL A 14 -16.50 5.67 9.33
C VAL A 14 -15.07 5.36 9.80
N SER A 15 -14.90 4.79 11.02
CA SER A 15 -13.62 4.34 11.57
C SER A 15 -13.82 3.50 12.84
N GLY A 16 -12.77 2.85 13.32
CA GLY A 16 -12.79 2.18 14.63
C GLY A 16 -13.00 0.67 14.57
N SER A 17 -11.98 -0.08 14.19
CA SER A 17 -12.02 -1.54 14.24
C SER A 17 -12.00 -2.07 15.69
N SER A 18 -12.59 -3.24 15.88
CA SER A 18 -12.66 -3.93 17.17
C SER A 18 -13.32 -3.12 18.29
N ARG A 19 -14.12 -2.11 17.93
CA ARG A 19 -14.93 -1.35 18.89
C ARG A 19 -16.32 -1.94 19.02
N THR A 20 -16.89 -1.74 20.19
CA THR A 20 -18.29 -2.13 20.45
C THR A 20 -19.18 -0.91 20.32
N VAL A 21 -20.34 -1.10 19.69
CA VAL A 21 -21.41 -0.12 19.63
C VAL A 21 -22.62 -0.67 20.36
N GLN A 22 -23.19 0.16 21.22
CA GLN A 22 -24.37 -0.19 21.97
C GLN A 22 -25.36 0.98 21.92
N PHE A 23 -26.56 0.71 21.54
CA PHE A 23 -27.67 1.68 21.55
C PHE A 23 -28.55 1.46 22.77
N SER A 24 -28.91 2.54 23.42
CA SER A 24 -29.82 2.51 24.55
C SER A 24 -30.69 3.75 24.57
N LEU A 25 -31.91 3.58 25.04
CA LEU A 25 -32.77 4.66 25.48
C LEU A 25 -32.61 4.75 27.00
N ARG A 26 -32.28 5.92 27.53
CA ARG A 26 -31.97 6.08 28.94
C ARG A 26 -33.21 6.22 29.79
N ASN A 27 -34.18 7.00 29.31
CA ASN A 27 -35.38 7.35 30.04
C ASN A 27 -36.63 7.30 29.13
N ALA A 28 -37.79 7.18 29.74
CA ALA A 28 -39.04 7.30 29.04
C ALA A 28 -39.21 8.65 28.32
N ALA A 29 -38.59 9.70 28.85
CA ALA A 29 -38.65 11.04 28.29
C ALA A 29 -37.79 11.22 27.01
N ASP A 30 -36.90 10.26 26.69
CA ASP A 30 -36.13 10.27 25.43
C ASP A 30 -37.01 9.93 24.22
N ILE A 31 -38.28 9.52 24.47
CA ILE A 31 -39.30 9.28 23.45
C ILE A 31 -40.42 10.26 23.65
N ASP A 32 -40.65 11.12 22.68
CA ASP A 32 -41.81 12.00 22.65
C ASP A 32 -42.99 11.24 22.01
N LEU A 33 -44.00 10.92 22.83
CA LEU A 33 -45.22 10.24 22.42
C LEU A 33 -46.40 11.18 22.55
N VAL A 34 -47.12 11.36 21.46
CA VAL A 34 -48.36 12.15 21.45
C VAL A 34 -49.55 11.25 21.12
N ASP A 35 -50.57 11.25 21.96
CA ASP A 35 -51.86 10.64 21.61
C ASP A 35 -52.49 11.40 20.46
N SER A 36 -52.71 10.71 19.35
CA SER A 36 -53.22 11.33 18.12
C SER A 36 -54.70 11.74 18.21
N SER A 37 -55.43 11.24 19.19
CA SER A 37 -56.88 11.54 19.38
C SER A 37 -57.09 12.76 20.27
N PHE A 38 -56.26 12.88 21.29
CA PHE A 38 -56.39 13.94 22.29
C PHE A 38 -55.27 14.99 22.19
N MET A 39 -54.26 14.76 21.33
CA MET A 39 -53.09 15.66 21.13
C MET A 39 -52.35 16.01 22.44
N VAL A 40 -52.34 15.06 23.36
CA VAL A 40 -51.63 15.20 24.65
C VAL A 40 -50.38 14.31 24.68
N ASN A 41 -49.35 14.79 25.36
CA ASN A 41 -48.15 13.99 25.55
C ASN A 41 -48.44 12.81 26.50
N VAL A 42 -47.94 11.67 26.13
CA VAL A 42 -48.08 10.42 26.90
C VAL A 42 -46.68 9.95 27.30
N THR A 43 -46.53 9.68 28.58
CA THR A 43 -45.26 9.12 29.07
C THR A 43 -45.17 7.64 28.74
N ALA A 44 -44.08 7.20 28.12
CA ALA A 44 -43.83 5.80 27.89
C ALA A 44 -43.71 5.05 29.22
N SER A 45 -44.58 4.05 29.42
CA SER A 45 -44.56 3.24 30.63
C SER A 45 -43.92 1.90 30.37
N SER A 46 -42.66 1.83 30.33
CA SER A 46 -41.98 0.53 30.40
C SER A 46 -40.60 0.63 31.00
N THR A 47 -40.33 -0.30 31.81
CA THR A 47 -39.00 -0.61 32.28
C THR A 47 -38.74 -2.07 31.98
N PRO A 48 -37.53 -2.44 31.65
CA PRO A 48 -36.35 -1.60 31.54
C PRO A 48 -36.09 -1.18 30.09
N TRP A 49 -35.69 0.03 29.91
CA TRP A 49 -34.98 0.48 28.68
C TRP A 49 -33.61 -0.17 28.67
N ALA A 50 -33.60 -1.49 28.60
CA ALA A 50 -32.32 -2.21 28.56
C ALA A 50 -31.56 -1.76 27.32
N ALA A 51 -30.33 -1.41 27.52
CA ALA A 51 -29.40 -1.25 26.38
C ALA A 51 -29.48 -2.50 25.51
N SER A 52 -29.49 -2.35 24.21
CA SER A 52 -29.30 -3.46 23.31
C SER A 52 -28.03 -4.23 23.70
N SER A 53 -27.95 -5.51 23.43
CA SER A 53 -26.67 -6.22 23.54
C SER A 53 -25.62 -5.47 22.78
N ALA A 54 -24.43 -5.33 23.37
CA ALA A 54 -23.34 -4.69 22.70
C ALA A 54 -23.00 -5.48 21.42
N ASN A 55 -23.11 -4.84 20.28
CA ASN A 55 -22.66 -5.41 19.02
C ASN A 55 -21.20 -5.00 18.81
N THR A 56 -20.32 -5.98 18.75
CA THR A 56 -18.96 -5.75 18.35
C THR A 56 -18.95 -5.52 16.84
N ILE A 57 -18.30 -4.47 16.39
CA ILE A 57 -18.00 -4.26 14.97
C ILE A 57 -16.94 -5.30 14.59
N SER A 58 -17.37 -6.56 14.46
CA SER A 58 -16.54 -7.67 14.02
C SER A 58 -16.54 -7.66 12.49
N GLY A 59 -15.42 -7.44 11.91
CA GLY A 59 -15.27 -7.36 10.44
C GLY A 59 -14.73 -6.04 9.95
N ALA A 60 -14.82 -4.96 10.73
CA ALA A 60 -13.89 -3.87 10.60
C ALA A 60 -12.57 -4.32 11.27
N SER A 61 -11.87 -5.27 10.68
CA SER A 61 -10.44 -5.43 10.97
C SER A 61 -9.86 -4.04 10.83
N GLY A 62 -9.07 -3.62 11.77
CA GLY A 62 -8.33 -2.40 11.61
C GLY A 62 -7.77 -2.34 10.21
N GLY A 63 -7.70 -1.15 9.61
CA GLY A 63 -7.28 -0.98 8.24
C GLY A 63 -6.12 -1.90 7.89
N SER A 64 -6.13 -2.43 6.71
CA SER A 64 -5.06 -3.26 6.19
C SER A 64 -4.48 -2.61 4.93
N LEU A 65 -3.21 -2.88 4.68
CA LEU A 65 -2.52 -2.45 3.48
C LEU A 65 -2.01 -3.70 2.76
N THR A 66 -2.27 -3.78 1.46
CA THR A 66 -1.67 -4.79 0.60
C THR A 66 -0.72 -4.13 -0.40
N ILE A 67 0.38 -4.80 -0.69
CA ILE A 67 1.30 -4.43 -1.77
C ILE A 67 1.39 -5.65 -2.68
N GLU A 68 1.12 -5.44 -3.95
CA GLU A 68 1.10 -6.47 -4.98
C GLU A 68 1.94 -6.01 -6.17
N LYS A 69 2.50 -6.95 -6.93
CA LYS A 69 3.13 -6.61 -8.20
C LYS A 69 2.06 -6.08 -9.16
N ASP A 70 2.32 -4.95 -9.76
CA ASP A 70 1.44 -4.43 -10.80
C ASP A 70 1.72 -5.08 -12.17
N VAL A 71 0.65 -5.17 -12.98
CA VAL A 71 0.74 -5.72 -14.33
C VAL A 71 1.61 -4.87 -15.26
N THR A 72 1.79 -3.58 -14.96
CA THR A 72 2.64 -2.66 -15.72
C THR A 72 4.10 -2.74 -15.30
N SER A 73 4.46 -3.61 -14.35
CA SER A 73 5.85 -3.80 -13.97
C SER A 73 6.68 -4.20 -15.19
N THR A 74 7.72 -3.42 -15.45
CA THR A 74 8.55 -3.59 -16.65
C THR A 74 9.29 -4.92 -16.64
N SER A 75 9.45 -5.51 -17.83
CA SER A 75 10.27 -6.70 -18.08
C SER A 75 11.08 -6.47 -19.36
N GLY A 76 12.04 -7.36 -19.62
CA GLY A 76 12.86 -7.33 -20.83
C GLY A 76 14.19 -6.68 -20.61
N ASN A 77 14.84 -6.26 -21.70
CA ASN A 77 16.22 -5.83 -21.69
C ASN A 77 16.39 -4.39 -21.18
N VAL A 78 17.45 -4.16 -20.47
CA VAL A 78 17.93 -2.85 -20.05
C VAL A 78 19.44 -2.78 -20.30
N SER A 79 19.93 -1.67 -20.82
CA SER A 79 21.36 -1.51 -21.00
C SER A 79 22.04 -1.21 -19.67
N GLU A 80 23.21 -1.80 -19.51
CA GLU A 80 24.18 -1.39 -18.50
C GLU A 80 24.36 0.14 -18.56
N GLY A 81 24.58 0.79 -17.44
CA GLY A 81 24.73 2.24 -17.37
C GLY A 81 23.44 3.05 -17.51
N THR A 82 22.27 2.43 -17.60
CA THR A 82 21.00 3.15 -17.65
C THR A 82 20.73 3.82 -16.30
N ASN A 83 20.49 5.13 -16.33
CA ASN A 83 20.08 5.89 -15.14
C ASN A 83 18.55 5.88 -14.97
N ASP A 84 18.10 6.01 -13.74
CA ASP A 84 16.68 6.15 -13.38
C ASP A 84 15.77 5.05 -13.96
N LYS A 85 16.24 3.82 -13.94
CA LYS A 85 15.44 2.71 -14.45
C LYS A 85 14.40 2.27 -13.42
N THR A 86 13.14 2.14 -13.85
CA THR A 86 12.10 1.46 -13.06
C THR A 86 12.40 -0.04 -13.06
N ILE A 87 12.74 -0.57 -11.88
CA ILE A 87 13.06 -1.99 -11.68
C ILE A 87 11.89 -2.77 -11.08
N GLY A 88 10.82 -2.09 -10.69
CA GLY A 88 9.58 -2.70 -10.24
C GLY A 88 8.46 -1.70 -10.10
N VAL A 89 7.25 -2.12 -10.44
CA VAL A 89 6.01 -1.38 -10.22
C VAL A 89 5.09 -2.21 -9.34
N PHE A 90 4.60 -1.58 -8.27
CA PHE A 90 3.79 -2.22 -7.25
C PHE A 90 2.50 -1.42 -7.05
N LYS A 91 1.40 -2.14 -6.93
CA LYS A 91 0.10 -1.58 -6.59
C LYS A 91 -0.09 -1.66 -5.08
N VAL A 92 -0.35 -0.53 -4.46
CA VAL A 92 -0.58 -0.43 -3.02
C VAL A 92 -2.03 -0.08 -2.76
N THR A 93 -2.72 -0.88 -1.97
CA THR A 93 -4.15 -0.72 -1.68
C THR A 93 -4.40 -0.74 -0.18
N ALA A 94 -5.10 0.26 0.31
CA ALA A 94 -5.60 0.31 1.68
C ALA A 94 -7.05 -0.16 1.75
N PHE A 95 -7.41 -0.86 2.81
CA PHE A 95 -8.76 -1.34 3.09
C PHE A 95 -9.20 -0.90 4.49
N GLY A 96 -10.45 -0.56 4.61
CA GLY A 96 -11.11 -0.20 5.86
C GLY A 96 -10.79 1.21 6.35
N GLU A 97 -9.54 1.57 6.51
CA GLU A 97 -9.10 2.87 7.03
C GLU A 97 -7.93 3.43 6.21
N PRO A 98 -7.68 4.76 6.23
CA PRO A 98 -6.45 5.32 5.69
C PRO A 98 -5.22 4.72 6.38
N MET A 99 -4.22 4.32 5.59
CA MET A 99 -3.01 3.68 6.08
C MET A 99 -1.79 4.52 5.74
N LYS A 100 -1.05 4.96 6.74
CA LYS A 100 0.19 5.71 6.57
C LYS A 100 1.37 4.75 6.53
N ILE A 101 2.11 4.76 5.44
CA ILE A 101 3.40 4.07 5.33
C ILE A 101 4.48 5.02 5.83
N GLU A 102 5.08 4.73 6.96
CA GLU A 102 6.20 5.52 7.46
C GLU A 102 7.51 5.09 6.83
N THR A 103 7.79 3.80 6.87
CA THR A 103 8.99 3.21 6.26
C THR A 103 8.63 2.00 5.41
N LEU A 104 9.35 1.84 4.33
CA LEU A 104 9.28 0.70 3.43
C LEU A 104 10.67 0.16 3.20
N ARG A 105 10.83 -1.16 3.18
CA ARG A 105 12.08 -1.81 2.81
C ARG A 105 11.98 -2.32 1.39
N ALA A 106 12.96 -1.96 0.58
CA ALA A 106 13.11 -2.48 -0.77
C ALA A 106 14.50 -3.08 -0.95
N THR A 107 14.58 -3.99 -1.88
CA THR A 107 15.81 -4.68 -2.27
C THR A 107 15.73 -5.03 -3.75
N PHE A 108 16.76 -5.65 -4.28
CA PHE A 108 16.70 -6.36 -5.55
C PHE A 108 17.32 -7.75 -5.40
N THR A 109 17.10 -8.59 -6.36
CA THR A 109 17.79 -9.87 -6.51
C THR A 109 18.50 -9.85 -7.86
N GLY A 110 19.81 -10.03 -7.86
CA GLY A 110 20.65 -10.18 -9.03
C GLY A 110 20.90 -11.64 -9.34
N SER A 111 21.27 -11.96 -10.58
CA SER A 111 21.78 -13.29 -10.97
C SER A 111 23.30 -13.39 -10.84
N ASP A 112 23.98 -12.25 -10.85
CA ASP A 112 25.40 -12.16 -10.63
C ASP A 112 25.68 -11.93 -9.15
N GLY A 113 26.49 -12.80 -8.54
CA GLY A 113 26.88 -12.68 -7.14
C GLY A 113 27.92 -11.59 -6.85
N SER A 114 28.28 -10.78 -7.85
CA SER A 114 29.23 -9.67 -7.70
C SER A 114 28.55 -8.32 -7.48
N VAL A 115 27.24 -8.21 -7.73
CA VAL A 115 26.48 -6.97 -7.57
C VAL A 115 25.73 -6.97 -6.24
N ASP A 116 26.31 -6.44 -5.21
CA ASP A 116 25.70 -6.34 -3.87
C ASP A 116 24.76 -5.15 -3.72
N SER A 117 24.85 -4.16 -4.59
CA SER A 117 24.09 -2.92 -4.48
C SER A 117 23.97 -2.17 -5.80
N LEU A 118 22.88 -1.40 -5.96
CA LEU A 118 22.67 -0.50 -7.08
C LEU A 118 22.65 0.96 -6.60
N ARG A 119 23.14 1.86 -7.46
CA ARG A 119 23.16 3.29 -7.17
C ARG A 119 21.76 3.91 -7.24
N ASN A 120 21.60 4.99 -6.47
CA ASN A 120 20.47 5.91 -6.59
C ASN A 120 19.08 5.24 -6.49
N GLY A 121 18.97 4.20 -5.65
CA GLY A 121 17.67 3.58 -5.35
C GLY A 121 16.70 4.60 -4.76
N ARG A 122 15.47 4.64 -5.27
CA ARG A 122 14.42 5.56 -4.84
C ARG A 122 13.03 4.99 -5.06
N ILE A 123 12.07 5.51 -4.28
CA ILE A 123 10.66 5.16 -4.40
C ILE A 123 9.92 6.35 -4.99
N MET A 124 9.12 6.09 -6.04
CA MET A 124 8.26 7.06 -6.67
C MET A 124 6.80 6.65 -6.48
N ILE A 125 5.93 7.60 -6.17
CA ILE A 125 4.48 7.38 -6.09
C ILE A 125 3.81 8.48 -6.91
N GLY A 126 3.06 8.09 -7.94
CA GLY A 126 2.40 9.05 -8.83
C GLY A 126 3.37 10.02 -9.51
N GLY A 127 4.59 9.60 -9.79
CA GLY A 127 5.63 10.43 -10.41
C GLY A 127 6.39 11.35 -9.45
N VAL A 128 6.10 11.29 -8.15
CA VAL A 128 6.79 12.09 -7.12
C VAL A 128 7.66 11.15 -6.27
N GLN A 129 8.89 11.58 -5.98
CA GLN A 129 9.79 10.84 -5.10
C GLN A 129 9.36 10.99 -3.64
N TYR A 130 9.28 9.86 -2.93
CA TYR A 130 9.08 9.81 -1.49
C TYR A 130 10.29 9.16 -0.81
N GLY A 131 10.75 9.80 0.25
CA GLY A 131 11.99 9.44 0.89
C GLY A 131 13.24 9.93 0.15
N SER A 132 14.39 9.67 0.73
CA SER A 132 15.69 10.06 0.16
C SER A 132 16.17 9.00 -0.84
N THR A 133 16.90 9.41 -1.83
CA THR A 133 17.72 8.52 -2.67
C THR A 133 18.76 7.82 -1.79
N SER A 134 18.93 6.54 -1.94
CA SER A 134 19.88 5.71 -1.19
C SER A 134 20.41 4.58 -2.07
N THR A 135 21.54 4.01 -1.69
CA THR A 135 22.01 2.76 -2.29
C THR A 135 20.94 1.68 -2.10
N LEU A 136 20.57 0.99 -3.16
CA LEU A 136 19.66 -0.14 -3.10
C LEU A 136 20.45 -1.42 -2.90
N MET A 137 20.26 -2.07 -1.76
CA MET A 137 20.99 -3.28 -1.40
C MET A 137 20.38 -4.53 -2.03
N GLU A 138 21.20 -5.48 -2.39
CA GLU A 138 20.76 -6.81 -2.82
C GLU A 138 20.21 -7.61 -1.64
N GLY A 139 19.25 -8.51 -1.91
CA GLY A 139 18.61 -9.33 -0.89
C GLY A 139 19.52 -10.35 -0.23
N SER A 140 20.64 -10.71 -0.85
CA SER A 140 21.68 -11.58 -0.31
C SER A 140 22.75 -10.85 0.50
N SER A 141 22.82 -9.52 0.42
CA SER A 141 23.83 -8.70 1.10
C SER A 141 23.50 -8.45 2.58
N SER A 142 24.39 -7.76 3.29
CA SER A 142 24.19 -7.34 4.66
C SER A 142 24.41 -5.83 4.80
N PRO A 143 23.32 -5.04 5.02
CA PRO A 143 21.94 -5.45 5.21
C PRO A 143 21.25 -5.92 3.92
N ALA A 144 20.32 -6.85 4.04
CA ALA A 144 19.60 -7.46 2.92
C ALA A 144 18.48 -6.56 2.31
N TYR A 145 18.45 -5.30 2.63
CA TYR A 145 17.46 -4.33 2.14
C TYR A 145 17.87 -2.89 2.43
N THR A 146 17.25 -1.98 1.71
CA THR A 146 17.31 -0.54 1.98
C THR A 146 15.99 -0.04 2.54
N SER A 147 16.02 0.76 3.60
CA SER A 147 14.83 1.34 4.22
C SER A 147 14.58 2.75 3.71
N TYR A 148 13.38 2.99 3.19
CA TYR A 148 12.93 4.29 2.70
C TYR A 148 11.88 4.86 3.65
N LYS A 149 12.05 6.10 4.10
CA LYS A 149 11.07 6.84 4.91
C LYS A 149 10.11 7.55 3.97
N LEU A 150 8.90 7.00 3.79
CA LEU A 150 7.94 7.51 2.82
C LEU A 150 7.00 8.58 3.42
N ASN A 151 6.50 8.37 4.63
CA ASN A 151 5.47 9.19 5.26
C ASN A 151 4.27 9.45 4.34
N TYR A 152 3.85 8.44 3.60
CA TYR A 152 2.79 8.51 2.61
C TYR A 152 1.51 7.84 3.12
N THR A 153 0.36 8.50 2.93
CA THR A 153 -0.96 7.95 3.32
C THR A 153 -1.70 7.42 2.11
N VAL A 154 -2.09 6.16 2.18
CA VAL A 154 -2.94 5.49 1.18
C VAL A 154 -4.37 5.48 1.71
N TYR A 155 -5.32 5.93 0.88
CA TYR A 155 -6.74 5.98 1.24
C TYR A 155 -7.49 4.76 0.69
N PRO A 156 -8.48 4.23 1.45
CA PRO A 156 -9.32 3.14 0.97
C PRO A 156 -10.02 3.51 -0.35
N GLY A 157 -10.14 2.53 -1.24
CA GLY A 157 -10.79 2.72 -2.54
C GLY A 157 -9.96 3.44 -3.60
N THR A 158 -8.78 3.95 -3.25
CA THR A 158 -7.88 4.63 -4.19
C THR A 158 -6.50 3.96 -4.17
N PRO A 159 -6.30 2.88 -4.93
CA PRO A 159 -4.99 2.26 -5.06
C PRO A 159 -3.96 3.24 -5.63
N VAL A 160 -2.73 3.13 -5.16
CA VAL A 160 -1.62 3.94 -5.67
C VAL A 160 -0.56 3.06 -6.32
N MET A 161 0.05 3.60 -7.38
CA MET A 161 1.17 2.95 -8.06
C MET A 161 2.47 3.43 -7.45
N MET A 162 3.28 2.50 -7.00
CA MET A 162 4.59 2.73 -6.41
C MET A 162 5.65 2.11 -7.30
N GLU A 163 6.65 2.89 -7.69
CA GLU A 163 7.75 2.44 -8.51
C GLU A 163 9.04 2.40 -7.67
N LEU A 164 9.74 1.30 -7.76
CA LEU A 164 11.12 1.19 -7.30
C LEU A 164 12.03 1.47 -8.48
N ARG A 165 12.90 2.46 -8.34
CA ARG A 165 13.85 2.87 -9.37
C ARG A 165 15.27 2.83 -8.85
N ALA A 166 16.20 2.53 -9.73
CA ALA A 166 17.64 2.62 -9.46
C ALA A 166 18.40 2.87 -10.76
N ASP A 167 19.68 3.21 -10.64
CA ASP A 167 20.60 3.22 -11.77
C ASP A 167 21.19 1.81 -11.95
N MET A 168 21.36 1.40 -13.20
CA MET A 168 21.95 0.09 -13.54
C MET A 168 23.48 0.15 -13.43
N TYR A 169 23.94 0.46 -12.23
CA TYR A 169 25.34 0.53 -11.83
C TYR A 169 25.49 0.02 -10.40
N ASP A 170 26.57 -0.68 -10.14
CA ASP A 170 26.97 -0.97 -8.77
C ASP A 170 27.39 0.30 -8.02
N ASN A 171 27.16 0.31 -6.71
CA ASN A 171 27.44 1.46 -5.87
C ASN A 171 28.92 1.58 -5.45
N ASP A 172 29.74 0.59 -5.65
CA ASP A 172 31.17 0.64 -5.31
C ASP A 172 32.00 1.47 -6.31
N GLY A 173 31.39 1.93 -7.39
CA GLY A 173 32.03 2.73 -8.44
C GLY A 173 32.56 1.91 -9.62
N THR A 174 32.46 0.60 -9.52
CA THR A 174 32.72 -0.36 -10.57
C THR A 174 31.43 -0.87 -11.14
N ASP A 175 31.30 -0.98 -12.44
CA ASP A 175 30.13 -1.56 -13.08
C ASP A 175 30.33 -3.07 -13.19
N ASN A 176 29.68 -3.81 -12.29
CA ASN A 176 29.78 -5.26 -12.22
C ASN A 176 28.62 -5.98 -12.95
N LEU A 177 27.66 -5.20 -13.49
CA LEU A 177 26.59 -5.76 -14.32
C LEU A 177 27.15 -6.18 -15.67
N SER A 178 26.79 -7.36 -16.10
CA SER A 178 27.24 -7.95 -17.36
C SER A 178 26.08 -8.35 -18.23
N ASN A 179 26.32 -8.47 -19.55
CA ASN A 179 25.32 -8.94 -20.49
C ASN A 179 24.81 -10.33 -20.12
N GLY A 180 23.51 -10.45 -19.96
CA GLY A 180 22.82 -11.67 -19.54
C GLY A 180 22.43 -11.71 -18.08
N ASP A 181 22.95 -10.82 -17.23
CA ASP A 181 22.54 -10.72 -15.82
C ASP A 181 21.10 -10.30 -15.69
N THR A 182 20.48 -10.70 -14.60
CA THR A 182 19.09 -10.34 -14.33
C THR A 182 18.96 -9.54 -13.04
N ILE A 183 18.06 -8.59 -13.04
CA ILE A 183 17.68 -7.76 -11.88
C ILE A 183 16.18 -7.87 -11.64
N ILE A 184 15.81 -8.14 -10.40
CA ILE A 184 14.40 -8.21 -9.98
C ILE A 184 14.22 -7.28 -8.79
N GLY A 185 13.53 -6.18 -8.99
CA GLY A 185 13.19 -5.25 -7.90
C GLY A 185 12.16 -5.88 -6.95
N THR A 186 12.31 -5.66 -5.65
CA THR A 186 11.58 -6.40 -4.64
C THR A 186 11.21 -5.52 -3.45
N ILE A 187 9.99 -5.65 -2.96
CA ILE A 187 9.58 -5.13 -1.65
C ILE A 187 9.75 -6.25 -0.64
N ALA A 188 10.63 -6.03 0.34
CA ALA A 188 11.01 -7.05 1.30
C ALA A 188 9.90 -7.32 2.33
N ALA A 189 9.77 -8.56 2.75
CA ALA A 189 8.79 -9.00 3.74
C ALA A 189 9.02 -8.38 5.13
N GLY A 190 7.95 -8.26 5.89
CA GLY A 190 7.97 -7.90 7.32
C GLY A 190 8.60 -6.55 7.64
N SER A 191 8.59 -5.61 6.74
CA SER A 191 9.62 -4.62 6.65
C SER A 191 9.19 -3.16 6.70
N SER A 192 7.97 -2.87 7.05
CA SER A 192 7.53 -1.49 7.00
C SER A 192 6.70 -1.13 8.21
N ASN A 193 6.88 0.10 8.66
CA ASN A 193 6.00 0.68 9.65
C ASN A 193 4.79 1.24 8.94
N VAL A 194 3.65 0.60 9.10
CA VAL A 194 2.36 1.07 8.60
C VAL A 194 1.47 1.41 9.76
N GLN A 195 0.94 2.61 9.77
CA GLN A 195 0.06 3.13 10.80
C GLN A 195 -1.32 3.39 10.24
N LYS A 196 -2.35 3.13 11.03
CA LYS A 196 -3.69 3.65 10.79
C LYS A 196 -3.72 5.13 11.13
N VAL A 197 -4.24 5.96 10.22
CA VAL A 197 -4.24 7.41 10.42
C VAL A 197 -5.17 7.83 11.56
N ASP A 198 -6.30 7.13 11.72
CA ASP A 198 -7.37 7.52 12.64
C ASP A 198 -7.43 6.66 13.91
N SER A 199 -6.53 5.74 14.13
CA SER A 199 -6.50 4.89 15.31
C SER A 199 -5.26 5.12 16.16
N LEU A 200 -5.33 4.66 17.40
CA LEU A 200 -4.25 4.76 18.39
C LEU A 200 -3.04 3.88 18.00
N GLY A 201 -2.48 4.15 16.82
CA GLY A 201 -1.14 3.76 16.49
C GLY A 201 -0.81 2.26 16.51
N THR A 202 -1.62 1.41 15.88
CA THR A 202 -1.15 0.05 15.61
C THR A 202 -0.19 0.08 14.45
N ILE A 203 1.08 -0.16 14.69
CA ILE A 203 2.12 -0.32 13.68
C ILE A 203 2.12 -1.78 13.24
N SER A 204 2.00 -2.03 11.95
CA SER A 204 2.01 -3.37 11.37
C SER A 204 2.84 -3.40 10.09
N ALA A 205 3.32 -4.57 9.73
CA ALA A 205 3.90 -4.79 8.41
C ALA A 205 2.77 -4.97 7.38
N PRO A 206 2.85 -4.37 6.18
CA PRO A 206 1.79 -4.47 5.18
C PRO A 206 1.72 -5.86 4.54
N ASN A 207 2.87 -6.51 4.37
CA ASN A 207 2.98 -7.84 3.75
C ASN A 207 3.65 -8.83 4.67
N ALA A 208 3.13 -10.05 4.71
CA ALA A 208 3.78 -11.17 5.34
C ALA A 208 4.86 -11.80 4.45
N THR A 209 4.81 -11.55 3.15
CA THR A 209 5.70 -12.14 2.14
C THR A 209 6.39 -11.06 1.30
N THR A 210 7.52 -11.41 0.75
CA THR A 210 8.24 -10.60 -0.24
C THR A 210 7.45 -10.51 -1.53
N VAL A 211 7.39 -9.31 -2.13
CA VAL A 211 6.73 -9.08 -3.42
C VAL A 211 7.80 -8.71 -4.45
N ALA A 212 7.98 -9.57 -5.43
CA ALA A 212 8.94 -9.39 -6.51
C ALA A 212 8.29 -8.82 -7.78
N ALA A 213 8.98 -7.92 -8.45
CA ALA A 213 8.62 -7.39 -9.76
C ALA A 213 8.89 -8.39 -10.88
N ASN A 214 8.82 -7.94 -12.12
CA ASN A 214 9.27 -8.74 -13.26
C ASN A 214 10.79 -8.67 -13.41
N THR A 215 11.36 -9.66 -14.08
CA THR A 215 12.79 -9.72 -14.38
C THR A 215 13.16 -8.73 -15.47
N LEU A 216 14.21 -7.96 -15.22
CA LEU A 216 14.95 -7.22 -16.22
C LEU A 216 16.22 -7.99 -16.55
N THR A 217 16.62 -8.01 -17.82
CA THR A 217 17.87 -8.63 -18.26
C THR A 217 18.82 -7.53 -18.73
N ILE A 218 20.04 -7.56 -18.24
CA ILE A 218 21.10 -6.65 -18.69
C ILE A 218 21.50 -7.07 -20.11
N ALA A 219 21.55 -6.10 -21.01
CA ALA A 219 21.94 -6.33 -22.40
C ALA A 219 22.84 -5.21 -22.86
N ASP A 220 23.84 -5.56 -23.65
CA ASP A 220 24.71 -4.58 -24.28
C ASP A 220 23.89 -3.61 -25.15
N ALA A 221 24.24 -2.35 -25.09
CA ALA A 221 23.68 -1.37 -26.02
C ALA A 221 24.18 -1.69 -27.43
N SER A 222 23.27 -1.99 -28.34
CA SER A 222 23.59 -2.25 -29.73
C SER A 222 22.94 -1.23 -30.66
N ALA A 223 23.72 -0.72 -31.60
CA ALA A 223 23.24 0.11 -32.68
C ALA A 223 23.53 -0.58 -34.03
N THR A 224 22.50 -0.76 -34.83
CA THR A 224 22.66 -1.30 -36.18
C THR A 224 22.55 -0.18 -37.19
N LEU A 225 23.62 0.06 -37.96
CA LEU A 225 23.59 0.98 -39.06
C LEU A 225 23.33 0.18 -40.34
N THR A 226 22.21 0.43 -40.98
CA THR A 226 21.86 -0.18 -42.26
C THR A 226 21.96 0.86 -43.38
N LYS A 227 22.55 0.45 -44.50
CA LYS A 227 22.61 1.29 -45.70
C LYS A 227 21.19 1.53 -46.22
N ASN A 228 20.82 2.79 -46.41
CA ASN A 228 19.59 3.11 -47.13
C ASN A 228 19.75 2.75 -48.60
N GLY A 229 18.91 1.83 -49.08
CA GLY A 229 18.94 1.35 -50.48
C GLY A 229 18.77 2.45 -51.54
N THR A 230 18.21 3.60 -51.17
CA THR A 230 17.96 4.73 -52.08
C THR A 230 19.26 5.43 -52.54
N TYR A 231 20.37 5.26 -51.80
CA TYR A 231 21.67 5.83 -52.14
C TYR A 231 22.68 4.76 -52.64
N ALA A 232 22.18 3.66 -53.13
CA ALA A 232 23.00 2.65 -53.77
C ALA A 232 23.37 3.17 -55.18
N ASN A 233 24.62 3.50 -55.34
CA ASN A 233 25.28 3.85 -56.64
C ASN A 233 24.88 5.21 -57.23
N GLN A 234 25.57 6.24 -56.82
CA GLN A 234 25.96 7.34 -57.70
C GLN A 234 27.44 7.21 -58.00
#